data_491911304d1a09b33e825e4877d5deb5
#
_entry.id   491911304d1a09b33e825e4877d5deb5
#
_cell.length_a   1.000
_cell.length_b   1.000
_cell.length_c   1.000
_cell.angle_alpha   90.00
_cell.angle_beta   90.00
_cell.angle_gamma   90.00
#
_symmetry.space_group_name_H-M   'P 1'
#
loop_
_entity.id
_entity.type
_entity.pdbx_description
1 polymer ?
#
loop_
_entity_poly.entity_id
_entity_poly.type
_entity_poly.pdbx_seq_one_letter_code
_entity_poly.pdbx_strand_id
1 'polypeptide(L)'
;MSVLVARLPPILAGLAGLLAGLAVGCARDPVPQPSAPESAVGSTPGTALTLRFAAFTTVREAYEKRIIPLFVEEWRRRHGSRIQFEQSYGASGDLARSIVEGFEADVAAFSNEEDVRRLVPSGLLRPDWAWGATGGIVSRSVVVLAVRPGNPEGVRDWSDLARPGIRIVMPDPSSSGGGRWGVTAIYGAVLREAGSHADAEALLGRVLGRVVRWSPSARSSSEAFEQGLGDVALSSESEVMRSRMFGHEIDWVVPKSTLRMDNPAVLVDAHADRHGVREAAQAFLEFLVSEEAQRAFVLRGFRPALLSPASEETDPNHRAEDLWGIEELGGWSEVQKLLFDPGAAYERAAAAARED
;
A
#
# COMPACT_ATOMS: atom_id res chain seq x y z
N MET A 1 -32.49 34.11 -31.66
CA MET A 1 -33.86 33.96 -31.09
C MET A 1 -33.65 33.49 -29.66
N SER A 2 -33.63 34.46 -28.76
CA SER A 2 -34.61 34.82 -27.70
C SER A 2 -34.56 33.77 -26.57
N VAL A 3 -33.81 34.02 -25.52
CA VAL A 3 -34.05 34.70 -24.22
C VAL A 3 -35.33 34.20 -23.52
N LEU A 4 -35.15 33.62 -22.34
CA LEU A 4 -36.01 33.96 -21.20
C LEU A 4 -35.28 33.75 -19.86
N VAL A 5 -35.08 34.89 -19.16
CA VAL A 5 -34.63 35.02 -17.76
C VAL A 5 -35.89 35.13 -16.91
N ALA A 6 -35.99 34.41 -15.83
CA ALA A 6 -37.01 34.62 -14.81
C ALA A 6 -36.37 34.99 -13.48
N ARG A 7 -36.71 36.20 -13.01
CA ARG A 7 -36.30 36.82 -11.74
C ARG A 7 -37.25 36.43 -10.60
N LEU A 8 -36.69 36.28 -9.41
CA LEU A 8 -37.38 36.27 -8.10
C LEU A 8 -37.69 37.70 -7.63
N PRO A 9 -38.72 37.92 -6.82
CA PRO A 9 -38.82 39.10 -5.98
C PRO A 9 -38.61 38.81 -4.48
N PRO A 10 -38.25 39.85 -3.68
CA PRO A 10 -38.02 39.77 -2.24
C PRO A 10 -39.24 40.18 -1.44
N ILE A 11 -39.34 39.69 -0.20
CA ILE A 11 -40.30 40.23 0.80
C ILE A 11 -39.52 40.60 2.06
N LEU A 12 -39.65 41.88 2.38
CA LEU A 12 -39.20 42.57 3.59
C LEU A 12 -40.39 42.74 4.58
N ALA A 13 -40.01 43.14 5.79
CA ALA A 13 -40.79 43.76 6.89
C ALA A 13 -41.30 42.75 7.95
N GLY A 14 -41.08 42.91 9.22
CA GLY A 14 -40.81 44.05 10.10
C GLY A 14 -41.72 43.96 11.32
N LEU A 15 -41.25 44.14 12.49
CA LEU A 15 -41.78 45.02 13.51
C LEU A 15 -41.27 44.72 14.94
N ALA A 16 -40.99 45.84 15.53
CA ALA A 16 -40.44 46.08 16.84
C ALA A 16 -41.49 46.01 18.02
N GLY A 17 -40.92 45.95 19.20
CA GLY A 17 -41.55 46.54 20.41
C GLY A 17 -41.83 45.52 21.52
N LEU A 18 -41.25 45.56 22.71
CA LEU A 18 -41.54 46.48 23.81
C LEU A 18 -40.65 46.15 25.02
N LEU A 19 -40.11 47.19 25.61
CA LEU A 19 -39.40 47.18 26.89
C LEU A 19 -40.41 47.04 28.04
N ALA A 20 -40.05 46.23 29.08
CA ALA A 20 -40.49 46.49 30.45
C ALA A 20 -39.46 45.95 31.42
N GLY A 21 -38.78 46.81 32.14
CA GLY A 21 -37.86 46.51 33.19
C GLY A 21 -38.54 46.18 34.50
N LEU A 22 -37.89 45.34 35.30
CA LEU A 22 -38.06 45.29 36.77
C LEU A 22 -36.74 44.84 37.40
N ALA A 23 -36.17 45.73 38.17
CA ALA A 23 -35.00 45.47 39.02
C ALA A 23 -35.45 44.89 40.34
N VAL A 24 -34.90 43.77 40.78
CA VAL A 24 -34.86 43.38 42.23
C VAL A 24 -33.64 42.50 42.49
N GLY A 25 -32.80 42.93 43.43
CA GLY A 25 -32.23 42.09 44.48
C GLY A 25 -30.94 41.33 44.20
N CYS A 26 -29.83 41.87 44.68
CA CYS A 26 -28.55 41.16 44.87
C CYS A 26 -28.70 40.01 45.88
N ALA A 27 -28.45 38.77 45.42
CA ALA A 27 -27.93 37.70 46.24
C ALA A 27 -26.68 37.15 45.54
N ARG A 28 -25.53 37.25 46.23
CA ARG A 28 -24.27 36.63 45.75
C ARG A 28 -24.34 35.14 46.10
N ASP A 29 -24.53 34.28 45.12
CA ASP A 29 -24.28 32.86 45.26
C ASP A 29 -22.75 32.58 45.13
N PRO A 30 -22.22 31.58 45.84
CA PRO A 30 -20.80 31.26 45.84
C PRO A 30 -20.38 30.69 44.49
N VAL A 31 -19.25 31.18 43.96
CA VAL A 31 -18.57 30.71 42.75
C VAL A 31 -18.26 29.21 42.88
N PRO A 32 -18.70 28.32 41.97
CA PRO A 32 -18.26 26.94 41.96
C PRO A 32 -16.78 26.89 41.59
N GLN A 33 -15.97 26.22 42.38
CA GLN A 33 -14.59 25.90 42.03
C GLN A 33 -14.59 24.95 40.81
N PRO A 34 -13.65 25.08 39.90
CA PRO A 34 -13.51 24.14 38.79
C PRO A 34 -13.10 22.78 39.38
N SER A 35 -13.96 21.80 39.24
CA SER A 35 -13.65 20.39 39.44
C SER A 35 -12.59 19.98 38.45
N ALA A 36 -11.55 19.29 38.89
CA ALA A 36 -10.53 18.68 38.09
C ALA A 36 -11.15 17.81 36.99
N PRO A 37 -10.51 17.68 35.80
CA PRO A 37 -11.04 16.81 34.78
C PRO A 37 -11.00 15.36 35.26
N GLU A 38 -12.14 14.76 35.42
CA GLU A 38 -12.31 13.32 35.56
C GLU A 38 -11.85 12.66 34.26
N SER A 39 -10.61 12.21 34.27
CA SER A 39 -10.09 11.30 33.28
C SER A 39 -10.62 9.90 33.53
N ALA A 40 -11.78 9.61 32.99
CA ALA A 40 -12.23 8.24 32.75
C ALA A 40 -13.39 8.28 31.76
N VAL A 41 -13.05 8.29 30.47
CA VAL A 41 -14.00 7.79 29.47
C VAL A 41 -14.12 6.29 29.72
N GLY A 42 -14.97 5.92 30.61
CA GLY A 42 -15.41 4.55 30.82
C GLY A 42 -16.12 4.08 29.56
N SER A 43 -15.49 3.17 28.84
CA SER A 43 -16.11 2.46 27.72
C SER A 43 -17.39 1.79 28.23
N THR A 44 -18.52 2.17 27.68
CA THR A 44 -19.80 1.52 27.94
C THR A 44 -19.66 0.04 27.57
N PRO A 45 -19.98 -0.92 28.45
CA PRO A 45 -19.90 -2.34 28.11
C PRO A 45 -20.89 -2.65 26.97
N GLY A 46 -20.38 -2.88 25.76
CA GLY A 46 -21.22 -3.32 24.65
C GLY A 46 -20.92 -2.73 23.29
N THR A 47 -20.24 -1.59 23.19
CA THR A 47 -19.90 -0.99 21.89
C THR A 47 -18.62 -1.61 21.36
N ALA A 48 -18.67 -2.25 20.20
CA ALA A 48 -17.48 -2.76 19.53
C ALA A 48 -16.60 -1.60 19.07
N LEU A 49 -15.30 -1.67 19.31
CA LEU A 49 -14.34 -0.76 18.70
C LEU A 49 -14.32 -1.00 17.18
N THR A 50 -14.30 0.06 16.40
CA THR A 50 -14.16 -0.04 14.95
C THR A 50 -12.79 0.45 14.54
N LEU A 51 -11.98 -0.42 13.92
CA LEU A 51 -10.67 -0.10 13.37
C LEU A 51 -10.79 0.02 11.85
N ARG A 52 -10.45 1.19 11.30
CA ARG A 52 -10.42 1.44 9.86
C ARG A 52 -9.06 1.01 9.32
N PHE A 53 -9.08 -0.02 8.50
CA PHE A 53 -7.89 -0.61 7.91
C PHE A 53 -7.87 -0.43 6.39
N ALA A 54 -6.80 0.18 5.90
CA ALA A 54 -6.58 0.35 4.47
C ALA A 54 -5.32 -0.40 4.02
N ALA A 55 -5.38 -1.14 2.91
CA ALA A 55 -4.23 -1.91 2.45
C ALA A 55 -4.14 -2.00 0.92
N PHE A 56 -2.94 -2.23 0.42
CA PHE A 56 -2.75 -2.51 -0.99
C PHE A 56 -3.36 -3.86 -1.39
N THR A 57 -3.77 -3.97 -2.66
CA THR A 57 -4.65 -5.06 -3.13
C THR A 57 -4.07 -6.47 -2.95
N THR A 58 -2.75 -6.62 -3.07
CA THR A 58 -2.08 -7.93 -3.06
C THR A 58 -2.24 -8.68 -1.73
N VAL A 59 -2.30 -7.96 -0.60
CA VAL A 59 -2.40 -8.57 0.74
C VAL A 59 -3.83 -8.91 1.18
N ARG A 60 -4.83 -8.58 0.36
CA ARG A 60 -6.25 -8.69 0.72
C ARG A 60 -6.62 -10.04 1.34
N GLU A 61 -6.28 -11.14 0.66
CA GLU A 61 -6.67 -12.48 1.10
C GLU A 61 -5.96 -12.89 2.41
N ALA A 62 -4.73 -12.39 2.63
CA ALA A 62 -4.01 -12.64 3.88
C ALA A 62 -4.72 -11.95 5.06
N TYR A 63 -5.03 -10.67 4.91
CA TYR A 63 -5.71 -9.91 5.96
C TYR A 63 -7.15 -10.36 6.15
N GLU A 64 -7.96 -10.37 5.10
CA GLU A 64 -9.40 -10.60 5.18
C GLU A 64 -9.74 -12.02 5.65
N LYS A 65 -9.00 -13.03 5.16
CA LYS A 65 -9.34 -14.44 5.41
C LYS A 65 -8.59 -15.07 6.58
N ARG A 66 -7.54 -14.42 7.09
CA ARG A 66 -6.69 -15.00 8.14
C ARG A 66 -6.31 -14.04 9.24
N ILE A 67 -5.58 -12.97 8.94
CA ILE A 67 -4.94 -12.13 9.94
C ILE A 67 -5.96 -11.38 10.79
N ILE A 68 -6.92 -10.71 10.17
CA ILE A 68 -7.96 -9.96 10.89
C ILE A 68 -8.83 -10.88 11.75
N PRO A 69 -9.34 -12.03 11.28
CA PRO A 69 -10.05 -12.97 12.13
C PRO A 69 -9.26 -13.44 13.36
N LEU A 70 -7.96 -13.76 13.18
CA LEU A 70 -7.08 -14.15 14.28
C LEU A 70 -6.90 -13.03 15.30
N PHE A 71 -6.65 -11.81 14.83
CA PHE A 71 -6.51 -10.64 15.71
C PHE A 71 -7.80 -10.33 16.48
N VAL A 72 -8.96 -10.40 15.84
CA VAL A 72 -10.26 -10.18 16.50
C VAL A 72 -10.48 -11.17 17.67
N GLU A 73 -10.09 -12.42 17.49
CA GLU A 73 -10.16 -13.43 18.54
C GLU A 73 -9.15 -13.15 19.66
N GLU A 74 -7.90 -12.83 19.28
CA GLU A 74 -6.84 -12.45 20.22
C GLU A 74 -7.22 -11.22 21.05
N TRP A 75 -7.76 -10.18 20.41
CA TRP A 75 -8.23 -8.97 21.06
C TRP A 75 -9.33 -9.29 22.09
N ARG A 76 -10.33 -10.08 21.68
CA ARG A 76 -11.41 -10.49 22.57
C ARG A 76 -10.89 -11.27 23.78
N ARG A 77 -9.91 -12.14 23.55
CA ARG A 77 -9.29 -12.95 24.61
C ARG A 77 -8.53 -12.09 25.63
N ARG A 78 -7.81 -11.06 25.16
CA ARG A 78 -6.98 -10.19 26.01
C ARG A 78 -7.78 -9.11 26.73
N HIS A 79 -8.72 -8.48 26.04
CA HIS A 79 -9.42 -7.27 26.52
C HIS A 79 -10.88 -7.51 26.90
N GLY A 80 -11.45 -8.69 26.66
CA GLY A 80 -12.85 -8.99 26.92
C GLY A 80 -13.86 -8.16 26.10
N SER A 81 -13.38 -7.29 25.20
CA SER A 81 -14.18 -6.39 24.37
C SER A 81 -14.19 -6.85 22.91
N ARG A 82 -15.15 -6.32 22.12
CA ARG A 82 -15.25 -6.63 20.70
C ARG A 82 -14.54 -5.56 19.87
N ILE A 83 -13.85 -6.01 18.83
CA ILE A 83 -13.30 -5.15 17.78
C ILE A 83 -13.81 -5.61 16.42
N GLN A 84 -14.11 -4.67 15.55
CA GLN A 84 -14.49 -4.92 14.16
C GLN A 84 -13.62 -4.08 13.22
N PHE A 85 -13.54 -4.49 11.97
CA PHE A 85 -12.72 -3.83 10.94
C PHE A 85 -13.58 -3.30 9.81
N GLU A 86 -13.42 -2.03 9.50
CA GLU A 86 -13.80 -1.46 8.20
C GLU A 86 -12.58 -1.55 7.29
N GLN A 87 -12.67 -2.38 6.23
CA GLN A 87 -11.54 -2.71 5.39
C GLN A 87 -11.66 -2.08 4.01
N SER A 88 -10.58 -1.46 3.52
CA SER A 88 -10.48 -0.89 2.18
C SER A 88 -9.21 -1.36 1.49
N TYR A 89 -9.32 -1.72 0.20
CA TYR A 89 -8.20 -2.22 -0.57
C TYR A 89 -8.10 -1.48 -1.91
N GLY A 90 -6.90 -0.97 -2.21
CA GLY A 90 -6.62 -0.19 -3.41
C GLY A 90 -5.20 -0.37 -3.93
N ALA A 91 -4.88 0.26 -5.06
CA ALA A 91 -3.50 0.37 -5.49
C ALA A 91 -2.71 1.21 -4.47
N SER A 92 -1.48 0.80 -4.13
CA SER A 92 -0.74 1.36 -2.99
C SER A 92 -0.52 2.88 -3.09
N GLY A 93 -0.11 3.37 -4.26
CA GLY A 93 0.10 4.79 -4.49
C GLY A 93 -1.21 5.60 -4.50
N ASP A 94 -2.30 5.05 -5.05
CA ASP A 94 -3.63 5.67 -5.00
C ASP A 94 -4.16 5.72 -3.57
N LEU A 95 -3.96 4.65 -2.83
CA LEU A 95 -4.35 4.56 -1.43
C LEU A 95 -3.66 5.63 -0.58
N ALA A 96 -2.35 5.81 -0.77
CA ALA A 96 -1.59 6.85 -0.07
C ALA A 96 -2.13 8.25 -0.41
N ARG A 97 -2.41 8.54 -1.69
CA ARG A 97 -3.02 9.81 -2.11
C ARG A 97 -4.41 10.00 -1.49
N SER A 98 -5.26 8.99 -1.55
CA SER A 98 -6.61 9.08 -0.98
C SER A 98 -6.60 9.37 0.52
N ILE A 99 -5.67 8.77 1.28
CA ILE A 99 -5.51 9.04 2.72
C ILE A 99 -5.09 10.50 2.95
N VAL A 100 -4.15 11.02 2.16
CA VAL A 100 -3.74 12.44 2.22
C VAL A 100 -4.89 13.38 1.84
N GLU A 101 -5.77 12.97 0.94
CA GLU A 101 -6.96 13.70 0.49
C GLU A 101 -8.17 13.56 1.43
N GLY A 102 -8.03 12.82 2.54
CA GLY A 102 -9.04 12.75 3.60
C GLY A 102 -9.77 11.41 3.73
N PHE A 103 -9.35 10.36 3.00
CA PHE A 103 -9.83 9.01 3.29
C PHE A 103 -9.31 8.53 4.65
N GLU A 104 -10.21 8.15 5.53
CA GLU A 104 -9.87 7.80 6.91
C GLU A 104 -9.44 6.34 7.06
N ALA A 105 -8.23 6.15 7.56
CA ALA A 105 -7.68 4.85 7.96
C ALA A 105 -6.91 5.02 9.27
N ASP A 106 -7.09 4.12 10.22
CA ASP A 106 -6.37 4.11 11.49
C ASP A 106 -5.04 3.36 11.37
N VAL A 107 -5.05 2.30 10.55
CA VAL A 107 -3.87 1.54 10.14
C VAL A 107 -3.86 1.42 8.63
N ALA A 108 -2.70 1.67 8.03
CA ALA A 108 -2.51 1.52 6.60
C ALA A 108 -1.33 0.59 6.28
N ALA A 109 -1.52 -0.34 5.33
CA ALA A 109 -0.47 -1.20 4.81
C ALA A 109 -0.19 -0.88 3.34
N PHE A 110 1.07 -0.64 3.02
CA PHE A 110 1.52 -0.22 1.70
C PHE A 110 2.45 -1.23 1.05
N SER A 111 2.55 -1.16 -0.27
CA SER A 111 3.47 -2.00 -1.03
C SER A 111 4.93 -1.58 -0.87
N ASN A 112 5.20 -0.33 -0.53
CA ASN A 112 6.55 0.22 -0.36
C ASN A 112 6.57 1.41 0.61
N GLU A 113 7.77 1.75 1.06
CA GLU A 113 8.01 2.83 2.02
C GLU A 113 7.74 4.23 1.44
N GLU A 114 7.92 4.43 0.14
CA GLU A 114 7.67 5.74 -0.49
C GLU A 114 6.21 6.16 -0.38
N ASP A 115 5.28 5.19 -0.48
CA ASP A 115 3.87 5.46 -0.29
C ASP A 115 3.55 5.84 1.18
N VAL A 116 4.28 5.27 2.15
CA VAL A 116 4.22 5.69 3.56
C VAL A 116 4.70 7.14 3.74
N ARG A 117 5.85 7.47 3.14
CA ARG A 117 6.47 8.80 3.26
C ARG A 117 5.58 9.94 2.78
N ARG A 118 4.65 9.68 1.85
CA ARG A 118 3.67 10.68 1.37
C ARG A 118 2.72 11.18 2.44
N LEU A 119 2.49 10.40 3.51
CA LEU A 119 1.62 10.78 4.62
C LEU A 119 2.31 11.72 5.62
N VAL A 120 3.63 11.77 5.65
CA VAL A 120 4.40 12.57 6.61
C VAL A 120 4.16 14.07 6.44
N PRO A 121 4.28 14.67 5.24
CA PRO A 121 4.08 16.12 5.06
C PRO A 121 2.67 16.61 5.37
N SER A 122 1.65 15.73 5.31
CA SER A 122 0.27 16.07 5.66
C SER A 122 -0.01 16.06 7.17
N GLY A 123 0.98 15.69 8.01
CA GLY A 123 0.82 15.59 9.45
C GLY A 123 -0.02 14.39 9.91
N LEU A 124 -0.37 13.48 9.01
CA LEU A 124 -1.13 12.26 9.31
C LEU A 124 -0.26 11.22 10.00
N LEU A 125 1.04 11.23 9.72
CA LEU A 125 2.02 10.27 10.18
C LEU A 125 3.26 11.01 10.71
N ARG A 126 3.82 10.53 11.81
CA ARG A 126 5.07 11.07 12.36
C ARG A 126 6.26 10.72 11.45
N PRO A 127 7.32 11.57 11.40
CA PRO A 127 8.52 11.29 10.61
C PRO A 127 9.24 10.00 11.02
N ASP A 128 9.16 9.62 12.29
CA ASP A 128 9.72 8.40 12.89
C ASP A 128 8.72 7.22 12.88
N TRP A 129 7.98 7.08 11.80
CA TRP A 129 6.92 6.10 11.62
C TRP A 129 7.36 4.63 11.69
N ALA A 130 8.65 4.37 11.46
CA ALA A 130 9.21 3.02 11.54
C ALA A 130 9.15 2.50 12.99
N TRP A 131 8.56 1.34 13.17
CA TRP A 131 8.33 0.75 14.48
C TRP A 131 8.87 -0.69 14.58
N GLY A 132 9.15 -1.12 15.80
CA GLY A 132 9.58 -2.49 16.09
C GLY A 132 10.93 -2.87 15.45
N ALA A 133 11.31 -4.13 15.61
CA ALA A 133 12.58 -4.68 15.11
C ALA A 133 12.64 -4.78 13.57
N THR A 134 11.49 -4.74 12.90
CA THR A 134 11.38 -4.83 11.44
C THR A 134 11.34 -3.48 10.74
N GLY A 135 11.39 -2.37 11.49
CA GLY A 135 11.24 -1.02 10.94
C GLY A 135 9.86 -0.77 10.30
N GLY A 136 8.81 -1.44 10.80
CA GLY A 136 7.45 -1.35 10.27
C GLY A 136 7.16 -2.29 9.10
N ILE A 137 8.14 -3.07 8.65
CA ILE A 137 7.91 -4.09 7.61
C ILE A 137 7.16 -5.26 8.22
N VAL A 138 6.04 -5.64 7.61
CA VAL A 138 5.14 -6.70 8.11
C VAL A 138 5.09 -7.93 7.22
N SER A 139 5.47 -7.81 5.95
CA SER A 139 5.61 -8.92 5.02
C SER A 139 6.59 -8.57 3.90
N ARG A 140 7.05 -9.59 3.18
CA ARG A 140 7.95 -9.44 2.05
C ARG A 140 7.48 -10.25 0.86
N SER A 141 8.00 -9.92 -0.31
CA SER A 141 7.86 -10.69 -1.53
C SER A 141 9.11 -10.50 -2.42
N VAL A 142 9.08 -11.01 -3.64
CA VAL A 142 10.15 -10.87 -4.63
C VAL A 142 9.52 -10.48 -5.96
N VAL A 143 10.17 -9.59 -6.70
CA VAL A 143 9.75 -9.26 -8.08
C VAL A 143 10.10 -10.44 -8.99
N VAL A 144 9.09 -10.93 -9.72
CA VAL A 144 9.21 -12.09 -10.61
C VAL A 144 8.50 -11.83 -11.94
N LEU A 145 8.75 -12.69 -12.91
CA LEU A 145 8.09 -12.71 -14.21
C LEU A 145 7.10 -13.87 -14.24
N ALA A 146 5.80 -13.57 -14.15
CA ALA A 146 4.77 -14.59 -14.41
C ALA A 146 4.74 -14.91 -15.90
N VAL A 147 4.77 -16.19 -16.25
CA VAL A 147 4.79 -16.68 -17.62
C VAL A 147 3.69 -17.70 -17.86
N ARG A 148 3.36 -17.95 -19.12
CA ARG A 148 2.40 -19.00 -19.48
C ARG A 148 2.93 -20.38 -19.09
N PRO A 149 2.05 -21.38 -18.87
CA PRO A 149 2.46 -22.74 -18.52
C PRO A 149 3.51 -23.29 -19.49
N GLY A 150 4.59 -23.83 -18.92
CA GLY A 150 5.71 -24.34 -19.70
C GLY A 150 6.62 -23.29 -20.33
N ASN A 151 6.39 -21.99 -20.04
CA ASN A 151 7.21 -20.87 -20.53
C ASN A 151 7.48 -20.95 -22.05
N PRO A 152 6.46 -20.91 -22.92
CA PRO A 152 6.61 -21.12 -24.35
C PRO A 152 7.51 -20.10 -25.02
N GLU A 153 7.58 -18.86 -24.46
CA GLU A 153 8.45 -17.81 -24.98
C GLU A 153 9.92 -17.95 -24.51
N GLY A 154 10.21 -18.92 -23.64
CA GLY A 154 11.56 -19.16 -23.13
C GLY A 154 12.18 -17.96 -22.41
N VAL A 155 11.36 -17.18 -21.68
CA VAL A 155 11.80 -16.02 -20.89
C VAL A 155 12.59 -16.52 -19.68
N ARG A 156 13.78 -15.96 -19.44
CA ARG A 156 14.69 -16.37 -18.36
C ARG A 156 15.16 -15.21 -17.50
N ASP A 157 15.23 -14.01 -18.09
CA ASP A 157 15.77 -12.83 -17.41
C ASP A 157 15.16 -11.54 -17.98
N TRP A 158 15.49 -10.41 -17.36
CA TRP A 158 15.02 -9.07 -17.72
C TRP A 158 15.27 -8.72 -19.20
N SER A 159 16.44 -9.10 -19.74
CA SER A 159 16.81 -8.84 -21.15
C SER A 159 15.87 -9.52 -22.15
N ASP A 160 15.28 -10.66 -21.79
CA ASP A 160 14.33 -11.37 -22.64
C ASP A 160 13.04 -10.60 -22.87
N LEU A 161 12.66 -9.72 -21.93
CA LEU A 161 11.47 -8.89 -22.05
C LEU A 161 11.57 -7.87 -23.19
N ALA A 162 12.80 -7.51 -23.60
CA ALA A 162 13.04 -6.57 -24.70
C ALA A 162 12.95 -7.23 -26.10
N ARG A 163 12.82 -8.57 -26.18
CA ARG A 163 12.75 -9.28 -27.48
C ARG A 163 11.52 -8.85 -28.27
N PRO A 164 11.66 -8.72 -29.62
CA PRO A 164 10.52 -8.49 -30.50
C PRO A 164 9.47 -9.59 -30.35
N GLY A 165 8.19 -9.20 -30.28
CA GLY A 165 7.07 -10.13 -30.18
C GLY A 165 6.62 -10.43 -28.76
N ILE A 166 7.44 -10.24 -27.74
CA ILE A 166 7.02 -10.38 -26.32
C ILE A 166 6.00 -9.30 -25.98
N ARG A 167 4.87 -9.71 -25.39
CA ARG A 167 3.80 -8.84 -24.95
C ARG A 167 3.73 -8.85 -23.43
N ILE A 168 3.93 -7.68 -22.81
CA ILE A 168 4.04 -7.55 -21.35
C ILE A 168 2.78 -6.94 -20.78
N VAL A 169 2.32 -7.49 -19.67
CA VAL A 169 1.32 -6.87 -18.78
C VAL A 169 2.04 -6.41 -17.52
N MET A 170 1.88 -5.14 -17.13
CA MET A 170 2.49 -4.66 -15.90
C MET A 170 1.65 -3.61 -15.18
N PRO A 171 1.82 -3.48 -13.85
CA PRO A 171 1.18 -2.42 -13.09
C PRO A 171 1.79 -1.06 -13.44
N ASP A 172 0.94 -0.03 -13.46
CA ASP A 172 1.38 1.36 -13.68
C ASP A 172 2.12 1.90 -12.46
N PRO A 173 3.38 2.33 -12.57
CA PRO A 173 4.14 2.87 -11.43
C PRO A 173 3.61 4.22 -10.90
N SER A 174 2.74 4.88 -11.64
CA SER A 174 2.09 6.13 -11.18
C SER A 174 1.02 5.88 -10.11
N SER A 175 0.37 4.72 -10.14
CA SER A 175 -0.70 4.32 -9.21
C SER A 175 -0.31 3.16 -8.30
N SER A 176 0.50 2.24 -8.81
CA SER A 176 0.81 0.96 -8.17
C SER A 176 2.22 0.88 -7.61
N GLY A 177 2.34 0.57 -6.33
CA GLY A 177 3.63 0.22 -5.74
C GLY A 177 4.28 -0.99 -6.42
N GLY A 178 3.51 -1.97 -6.90
CA GLY A 178 4.01 -3.10 -7.69
C GLY A 178 4.65 -2.66 -9.00
N GLY A 179 4.12 -1.63 -9.67
CA GLY A 179 4.73 -1.02 -10.84
C GLY A 179 6.07 -0.35 -10.52
N ARG A 180 6.15 0.35 -9.40
CA ARG A 180 7.41 0.95 -8.92
C ARG A 180 8.47 -0.11 -8.63
N TRP A 181 8.10 -1.18 -7.93
CA TRP A 181 8.97 -2.31 -7.67
C TRP A 181 9.51 -2.93 -8.98
N GLY A 182 8.64 -3.11 -9.97
CA GLY A 182 9.03 -3.70 -11.26
C GLY A 182 10.00 -2.84 -12.06
N VAL A 183 9.72 -1.54 -12.19
CA VAL A 183 10.64 -0.58 -12.86
C VAL A 183 11.99 -0.56 -12.14
N THR A 184 11.98 -0.51 -10.81
CA THR A 184 13.21 -0.50 -10.00
C THR A 184 13.99 -1.80 -10.14
N ALA A 185 13.32 -2.96 -10.21
CA ALA A 185 13.97 -4.26 -10.37
C ALA A 185 14.68 -4.37 -11.73
N ILE A 186 14.02 -3.97 -12.83
CA ILE A 186 14.63 -3.98 -14.17
C ILE A 186 15.87 -3.08 -14.22
N TYR A 187 15.71 -1.84 -13.76
CA TYR A 187 16.78 -0.85 -13.79
C TYR A 187 17.93 -1.24 -12.87
N GLY A 188 17.64 -1.60 -11.64
CA GLY A 188 18.63 -1.94 -10.61
C GLY A 188 19.41 -3.22 -10.96
N ALA A 189 18.78 -4.23 -11.55
CA ALA A 189 19.47 -5.43 -11.97
C ALA A 189 20.58 -5.12 -13.00
N VAL A 190 20.27 -4.31 -14.03
CA VAL A 190 21.27 -3.91 -15.04
C VAL A 190 22.36 -3.04 -14.43
N LEU A 191 21.99 -2.09 -13.57
CA LEU A 191 22.95 -1.22 -12.90
C LEU A 191 23.95 -2.00 -12.05
N ARG A 192 23.48 -3.04 -11.35
CA ARG A 192 24.30 -3.92 -10.52
C ARG A 192 25.22 -4.82 -11.34
N GLU A 193 24.73 -5.33 -12.47
CA GLU A 193 25.51 -6.20 -13.36
C GLU A 193 26.54 -5.42 -14.18
N ALA A 194 26.11 -4.34 -14.85
CA ALA A 194 26.91 -3.59 -15.81
C ALA A 194 27.48 -2.28 -15.28
N GLY A 195 26.98 -1.78 -14.13
CA GLY A 195 27.39 -0.49 -13.54
C GLY A 195 27.00 0.74 -14.36
N SER A 196 26.14 0.58 -15.39
CA SER A 196 25.83 1.62 -16.38
C SER A 196 24.37 2.07 -16.26
N HIS A 197 24.18 3.34 -15.89
CA HIS A 197 22.85 3.98 -15.92
C HIS A 197 22.28 4.06 -17.34
N ALA A 198 23.12 4.26 -18.35
CA ALA A 198 22.69 4.34 -19.74
C ALA A 198 22.14 2.99 -20.24
N ASP A 199 22.81 1.88 -19.91
CA ASP A 199 22.34 0.54 -20.30
C ASP A 199 21.06 0.16 -19.55
N ALA A 200 20.95 0.53 -18.26
CA ALA A 200 19.75 0.31 -17.46
C ALA A 200 18.54 1.08 -18.03
N GLU A 201 18.73 2.34 -18.41
CA GLU A 201 17.69 3.16 -19.04
C GLU A 201 17.32 2.62 -20.44
N ALA A 202 18.30 2.21 -21.23
CA ALA A 202 18.07 1.64 -22.55
C ALA A 202 17.32 0.30 -22.49
N LEU A 203 17.65 -0.60 -21.56
CA LEU A 203 16.87 -1.82 -21.38
C LEU A 203 15.46 -1.51 -20.91
N LEU A 204 15.31 -0.63 -19.92
CA LEU A 204 14.01 -0.21 -19.42
C LEU A 204 13.13 0.32 -20.57
N GLY A 205 13.64 1.21 -21.42
CA GLY A 205 12.92 1.74 -22.58
C GLY A 205 12.42 0.64 -23.52
N ARG A 206 13.28 -0.29 -23.89
CA ARG A 206 12.89 -1.42 -24.74
C ARG A 206 11.82 -2.30 -24.10
N VAL A 207 11.89 -2.55 -22.77
CA VAL A 207 10.89 -3.33 -22.04
C VAL A 207 9.57 -2.57 -22.00
N LEU A 208 9.59 -1.26 -21.71
CA LEU A 208 8.37 -0.43 -21.68
C LEU A 208 7.67 -0.40 -23.04
N GLY A 209 8.43 -0.41 -24.15
CA GLY A 209 7.89 -0.51 -25.52
C GLY A 209 7.19 -1.85 -25.82
N ARG A 210 7.35 -2.87 -24.99
CA ARG A 210 6.65 -4.18 -25.10
C ARG A 210 5.40 -4.27 -24.23
N VAL A 211 5.09 -3.24 -23.45
CA VAL A 211 3.93 -3.25 -22.55
C VAL A 211 2.66 -3.03 -23.36
N VAL A 212 1.84 -4.08 -23.47
CA VAL A 212 0.54 -4.04 -24.15
C VAL A 212 -0.60 -3.67 -23.19
N ARG A 213 -0.36 -3.74 -21.89
CA ARG A 213 -1.36 -3.38 -20.87
C ARG A 213 -0.71 -2.80 -19.63
N TRP A 214 -1.03 -1.56 -19.35
CA TRP A 214 -0.83 -0.91 -18.06
C TRP A 214 -2.05 -1.11 -17.17
N SER A 215 -1.85 -1.61 -15.97
CA SER A 215 -2.92 -1.91 -15.02
C SER A 215 -2.82 -1.02 -13.78
N PRO A 216 -3.93 -0.54 -13.22
CA PRO A 216 -3.90 0.40 -12.11
C PRO A 216 -3.32 -0.20 -10.80
N SER A 217 -3.29 -1.53 -10.68
CA SER A 217 -2.73 -2.22 -9.51
C SER A 217 -2.03 -3.52 -9.90
N ALA A 218 -1.19 -4.06 -9.00
CA ALA A 218 -0.58 -5.37 -9.19
C ALA A 218 -1.64 -6.48 -9.34
N ARG A 219 -2.73 -6.42 -8.55
CA ARG A 219 -3.84 -7.37 -8.64
C ARG A 219 -4.52 -7.32 -10.01
N SER A 220 -4.88 -6.15 -10.51
CA SER A 220 -5.52 -6.02 -11.83
C SER A 220 -4.59 -6.41 -12.98
N SER A 221 -3.27 -6.28 -12.78
CA SER A 221 -2.27 -6.81 -13.72
C SER A 221 -2.28 -8.34 -13.77
N SER A 222 -2.27 -8.98 -12.61
CA SER A 222 -2.37 -10.44 -12.50
C SER A 222 -3.67 -10.96 -13.08
N GLU A 223 -4.81 -10.33 -12.79
CA GLU A 223 -6.13 -10.69 -13.34
C GLU A 223 -6.17 -10.56 -14.86
N ALA A 224 -5.60 -9.50 -15.44
CA ALA A 224 -5.51 -9.34 -16.88
C ALA A 224 -4.66 -10.46 -17.53
N PHE A 225 -3.55 -10.84 -16.87
CA PHE A 225 -2.74 -11.97 -17.30
C PHE A 225 -3.50 -13.29 -17.17
N GLU A 226 -4.16 -13.57 -16.06
CA GLU A 226 -5.01 -14.75 -15.83
C GLU A 226 -6.08 -14.92 -16.94
N GLN A 227 -6.62 -13.80 -17.43
CA GLN A 227 -7.59 -13.75 -18.54
C GLN A 227 -6.97 -13.94 -19.92
N GLY A 228 -5.67 -14.24 -20.03
CA GLY A 228 -5.00 -14.54 -21.29
C GLY A 228 -4.30 -13.35 -21.97
N LEU A 229 -4.27 -12.17 -21.33
CA LEU A 229 -3.60 -11.02 -21.92
C LEU A 229 -2.07 -11.09 -21.71
N GLY A 230 -1.31 -10.82 -22.77
CA GLY A 230 0.15 -10.82 -22.75
C GLY A 230 0.77 -12.23 -22.63
N ASP A 231 2.06 -12.28 -22.79
CA ASP A 231 2.88 -13.50 -22.72
C ASP A 231 3.63 -13.57 -21.40
N VAL A 232 3.93 -12.40 -20.82
CA VAL A 232 4.61 -12.21 -19.54
C VAL A 232 3.87 -11.16 -18.73
N ALA A 233 3.72 -11.38 -17.42
CA ALA A 233 3.32 -10.32 -16.50
C ALA A 233 4.45 -10.01 -15.52
N LEU A 234 4.75 -8.71 -15.37
CA LEU A 234 5.60 -8.24 -14.28
C LEU A 234 4.81 -8.34 -12.99
N SER A 235 5.26 -9.15 -12.05
CA SER A 235 4.48 -9.56 -10.89
C SER A 235 5.34 -9.69 -9.62
N SER A 236 4.73 -10.12 -8.55
CA SER A 236 5.40 -10.57 -7.34
C SER A 236 5.19 -12.06 -7.13
N GLU A 237 6.13 -12.69 -6.43
CA GLU A 237 6.02 -14.09 -6.03
C GLU A 237 4.69 -14.37 -5.30
N SER A 238 4.26 -13.47 -4.40
CA SER A 238 2.99 -13.59 -3.67
C SER A 238 1.75 -13.54 -4.57
N GLU A 239 1.74 -12.73 -5.63
CA GLU A 239 0.62 -12.70 -6.59
C GLU A 239 0.58 -13.96 -7.44
N VAL A 240 1.73 -14.48 -7.89
CA VAL A 240 1.78 -15.74 -8.63
C VAL A 240 1.29 -16.90 -7.76
N MET A 241 1.77 -16.98 -6.51
CA MET A 241 1.32 -18.00 -5.56
C MET A 241 -0.19 -17.91 -5.29
N ARG A 242 -0.73 -16.69 -5.15
CA ARG A 242 -2.17 -16.47 -5.06
C ARG A 242 -2.90 -17.02 -6.30
N SER A 243 -2.48 -16.64 -7.49
CA SER A 243 -3.11 -17.09 -8.75
C SER A 243 -3.18 -18.61 -8.81
N ARG A 244 -2.10 -19.29 -8.45
CA ARG A 244 -2.04 -20.76 -8.39
C ARG A 244 -2.99 -21.35 -7.32
N MET A 245 -3.08 -20.70 -6.14
CA MET A 245 -4.03 -21.11 -5.09
C MET A 245 -5.49 -21.00 -5.53
N PHE A 246 -5.80 -20.11 -6.48
CA PHE A 246 -7.11 -19.96 -7.09
C PHE A 246 -7.32 -20.82 -8.34
N GLY A 247 -6.37 -21.71 -8.67
CA GLY A 247 -6.48 -22.69 -9.73
C GLY A 247 -6.05 -22.21 -11.11
N HIS A 248 -5.39 -21.05 -11.21
CA HIS A 248 -4.81 -20.59 -12.47
C HIS A 248 -3.51 -21.34 -12.75
N GLU A 249 -3.37 -21.86 -13.96
CA GLU A 249 -2.14 -22.47 -14.44
C GLU A 249 -1.19 -21.35 -14.89
N ILE A 250 -0.24 -20.98 -14.03
CA ILE A 250 0.76 -19.93 -14.24
C ILE A 250 2.09 -20.46 -13.74
N ASP A 251 3.13 -20.33 -14.57
CA ASP A 251 4.51 -20.52 -14.16
C ASP A 251 5.15 -19.16 -13.93
N TRP A 252 6.33 -19.16 -13.32
CA TRP A 252 7.09 -17.93 -13.13
C TRP A 252 8.58 -18.16 -13.23
N VAL A 253 9.27 -17.09 -13.57
CA VAL A 253 10.72 -17.02 -13.61
C VAL A 253 11.17 -16.03 -12.56
N VAL A 254 12.14 -16.43 -11.76
CA VAL A 254 12.89 -15.50 -10.91
C VAL A 254 14.12 -15.08 -11.69
N PRO A 255 14.26 -13.80 -12.09
CA PRO A 255 15.46 -13.31 -12.77
C PRO A 255 16.71 -13.51 -11.90
N LYS A 256 17.89 -13.64 -12.53
CA LYS A 256 19.15 -13.89 -11.83
C LYS A 256 19.42 -12.86 -10.75
N SER A 257 19.28 -11.59 -11.08
CA SER A 257 19.32 -10.46 -10.14
C SER A 257 17.94 -9.85 -10.04
N THR A 258 17.33 -9.86 -8.85
CA THR A 258 15.98 -9.31 -8.65
C THR A 258 15.82 -8.70 -7.25
N LEU A 259 14.74 -7.95 -7.08
CA LEU A 259 14.50 -7.08 -5.94
C LEU A 259 13.57 -7.72 -4.92
N ARG A 260 14.01 -7.71 -3.65
CA ARG A 260 13.16 -8.00 -2.50
C ARG A 260 12.19 -6.84 -2.29
N MET A 261 10.93 -7.17 -2.13
CA MET A 261 9.85 -6.22 -1.86
C MET A 261 9.57 -6.21 -0.35
N ASP A 262 9.80 -5.07 0.30
CA ASP A 262 9.50 -4.85 1.71
C ASP A 262 8.16 -4.10 1.83
N ASN A 263 7.17 -4.71 2.50
CA ASN A 263 5.82 -4.18 2.62
C ASN A 263 5.59 -3.63 4.03
N PRO A 264 5.51 -2.31 4.21
CA PRO A 264 5.29 -1.68 5.50
C PRO A 264 3.81 -1.62 5.88
N ALA A 265 3.54 -1.60 7.20
CA ALA A 265 2.27 -1.17 7.76
C ALA A 265 2.52 -0.12 8.83
N VAL A 266 1.65 0.88 8.91
CA VAL A 266 1.83 2.05 9.77
C VAL A 266 0.55 2.43 10.49
N LEU A 267 0.72 3.06 11.65
CA LEU A 267 -0.33 3.75 12.37
C LEU A 267 -0.55 5.12 11.70
N VAL A 268 -1.76 5.42 11.27
CA VAL A 268 -2.11 6.77 10.82
C VAL A 268 -2.47 7.58 12.06
N ASP A 269 -1.45 8.19 12.66
CA ASP A 269 -1.51 8.81 14.00
C ASP A 269 -2.71 9.73 14.19
N ALA A 270 -2.91 10.67 13.27
CA ALA A 270 -3.95 11.67 13.38
C ALA A 270 -5.37 11.06 13.34
N HIS A 271 -5.56 9.99 12.58
CA HIS A 271 -6.86 9.31 12.49
C HIS A 271 -7.11 8.43 13.71
N ALA A 272 -6.13 7.61 14.11
CA ALA A 272 -6.26 6.73 15.27
C ALA A 272 -6.52 7.50 16.58
N ASP A 273 -5.90 8.70 16.73
CA ASP A 273 -6.14 9.59 17.87
C ASP A 273 -7.56 10.18 17.82
N ARG A 274 -7.97 10.70 16.66
CA ARG A 274 -9.31 11.28 16.48
C ARG A 274 -10.42 10.27 16.74
N HIS A 275 -10.23 9.02 16.35
CA HIS A 275 -11.20 7.94 16.55
C HIS A 275 -11.10 7.28 17.92
N GLY A 276 -10.06 7.62 18.74
CA GLY A 276 -9.83 7.02 20.05
C GLY A 276 -9.48 5.53 20.02
N VAL A 277 -8.86 5.06 18.94
CA VAL A 277 -8.54 3.64 18.70
C VAL A 277 -7.04 3.34 18.65
N ARG A 278 -6.20 4.30 19.07
CA ARG A 278 -4.73 4.17 19.01
C ARG A 278 -4.22 2.88 19.65
N GLU A 279 -4.71 2.52 20.83
CA GLU A 279 -4.29 1.29 21.54
C GLU A 279 -4.57 0.04 20.67
N ALA A 280 -5.77 -0.05 20.12
CA ALA A 280 -6.17 -1.17 19.27
C ALA A 280 -5.38 -1.21 17.95
N ALA A 281 -5.11 -0.04 17.37
CA ALA A 281 -4.32 0.09 16.15
C ALA A 281 -2.86 -0.34 16.37
N GLN A 282 -2.24 0.07 17.48
CA GLN A 282 -0.89 -0.37 17.86
C GLN A 282 -0.84 -1.87 18.15
N ALA A 283 -1.80 -2.40 18.90
CA ALA A 283 -1.87 -3.83 19.17
C ALA A 283 -2.03 -4.64 17.86
N PHE A 284 -2.78 -4.11 16.87
CA PHE A 284 -2.89 -4.75 15.57
C PHE A 284 -1.56 -4.75 14.80
N LEU A 285 -0.84 -3.64 14.79
CA LEU A 285 0.49 -3.58 14.18
C LEU A 285 1.46 -4.57 14.83
N GLU A 286 1.51 -4.62 16.17
CA GLU A 286 2.34 -5.59 16.90
C GLU A 286 1.95 -7.04 16.56
N PHE A 287 0.65 -7.31 16.43
CA PHE A 287 0.17 -8.63 16.03
C PHE A 287 0.68 -9.03 14.64
N LEU A 288 0.80 -8.08 13.68
CA LEU A 288 1.25 -8.37 12.31
C LEU A 288 2.64 -9.03 12.26
N VAL A 289 3.52 -8.77 13.24
CA VAL A 289 4.85 -9.39 13.33
C VAL A 289 4.91 -10.58 14.28
N SER A 290 3.77 -11.01 14.85
CA SER A 290 3.69 -12.23 15.65
C SER A 290 3.88 -13.47 14.79
N GLU A 291 4.29 -14.58 15.41
CA GLU A 291 4.46 -15.85 14.71
C GLU A 291 3.18 -16.31 14.01
N GLU A 292 2.04 -16.08 14.63
CA GLU A 292 0.73 -16.46 14.10
C GLU A 292 0.37 -15.68 12.82
N ALA A 293 0.54 -14.35 12.83
CA ALA A 293 0.31 -13.52 11.65
C ALA A 293 1.34 -13.80 10.55
N GLN A 294 2.61 -14.01 10.91
CA GLN A 294 3.67 -14.33 9.94
C GLN A 294 3.41 -15.68 9.25
N ARG A 295 2.94 -16.70 9.97
CA ARG A 295 2.47 -17.94 9.35
C ARG A 295 1.29 -17.71 8.40
N ALA A 296 0.36 -16.82 8.75
CA ALA A 296 -0.76 -16.48 7.87
C ALA A 296 -0.30 -15.81 6.57
N PHE A 297 0.70 -14.95 6.62
CA PHE A 297 1.34 -14.36 5.43
C PHE A 297 2.00 -15.43 4.57
N VAL A 298 2.83 -16.30 5.16
CA VAL A 298 3.52 -17.39 4.44
C VAL A 298 2.53 -18.32 3.74
N LEU A 299 1.44 -18.70 4.40
CA LEU A 299 0.36 -19.50 3.81
C LEU A 299 -0.34 -18.82 2.62
N ARG A 300 -0.08 -17.55 2.38
CA ARG A 300 -0.60 -16.75 1.26
C ARG A 300 0.48 -16.34 0.25
N GLY A 301 1.67 -16.98 0.33
CA GLY A 301 2.76 -16.77 -0.62
C GLY A 301 3.64 -15.57 -0.33
N PHE A 302 3.50 -14.94 0.83
CA PHE A 302 4.43 -13.89 1.26
C PHE A 302 5.64 -14.50 1.98
N ARG A 303 6.74 -13.79 1.97
CA ARG A 303 7.90 -14.08 2.81
C ARG A 303 7.76 -13.35 4.15
N PRO A 304 8.29 -13.91 5.24
CA PRO A 304 8.20 -13.31 6.56
C PRO A 304 8.96 -11.97 6.66
N ALA A 305 8.48 -11.09 7.56
CA ALA A 305 9.11 -9.81 7.83
C ALA A 305 10.52 -9.94 8.42
N LEU A 306 10.71 -10.89 9.33
CA LEU A 306 12.02 -11.26 9.86
C LEU A 306 12.59 -12.39 9.01
N LEU A 307 13.67 -12.08 8.30
CA LEU A 307 14.40 -13.08 7.53
C LEU A 307 15.18 -13.99 8.50
N SER A 308 15.05 -15.28 8.32
CA SER A 308 15.91 -16.29 8.93
C SER A 308 16.45 -17.19 7.83
N PRO A 309 17.59 -17.89 8.03
CA PRO A 309 18.07 -18.84 7.03
C PRO A 309 17.03 -19.88 6.61
N ALA A 310 16.16 -20.30 7.55
CA ALA A 310 15.06 -21.22 7.26
C ALA A 310 13.90 -20.57 6.46
N SER A 311 13.76 -19.24 6.48
CA SER A 311 12.73 -18.53 5.71
C SER A 311 13.16 -18.21 4.28
N GLU A 312 14.42 -18.45 3.94
CA GLU A 312 14.97 -18.33 2.59
C GLU A 312 14.88 -19.64 1.78
N GLU A 313 14.40 -20.73 2.39
CA GLU A 313 14.11 -21.98 1.69
C GLU A 313 12.91 -21.80 0.74
N THR A 314 13.20 -21.19 -0.39
CA THR A 314 12.37 -21.26 -1.58
C THR A 314 12.75 -22.50 -2.39
N ASP A 315 11.82 -22.98 -3.20
CA ASP A 315 12.12 -24.01 -4.21
C ASP A 315 13.42 -23.63 -4.95
N PRO A 316 14.45 -24.49 -4.99
CA PRO A 316 15.72 -24.20 -5.64
C PRO A 316 15.58 -23.73 -7.09
N ASN A 317 14.49 -24.13 -7.79
CA ASN A 317 14.20 -23.70 -9.15
C ASN A 317 13.65 -22.27 -9.25
N HIS A 318 13.34 -21.66 -8.11
CA HIS A 318 12.75 -20.32 -8.02
C HIS A 318 13.57 -19.41 -7.10
N ARG A 319 14.89 -19.60 -7.07
CA ARG A 319 15.82 -18.80 -6.28
C ARG A 319 16.59 -17.82 -7.17
N ALA A 320 16.62 -16.55 -6.77
CA ALA A 320 17.51 -15.56 -7.39
C ALA A 320 18.99 -15.88 -7.04
N GLU A 321 19.89 -15.70 -7.99
CA GLU A 321 21.34 -15.76 -7.73
C GLU A 321 21.78 -14.52 -6.93
N ASP A 322 21.16 -13.36 -7.20
CA ASP A 322 21.38 -12.08 -6.54
C ASP A 322 20.00 -11.50 -6.15
N LEU A 323 19.61 -11.73 -4.88
CA LEU A 323 18.41 -11.11 -4.29
C LEU A 323 18.83 -9.93 -3.43
N TRP A 324 18.48 -8.72 -3.87
CA TRP A 324 18.90 -7.48 -3.24
C TRP A 324 17.71 -6.66 -2.72
N GLY A 325 17.98 -5.76 -1.79
CA GLY A 325 17.00 -4.85 -1.22
C GLY A 325 17.13 -3.43 -1.77
N ILE A 326 16.12 -2.61 -1.52
CA ILE A 326 16.07 -1.21 -1.97
C ILE A 326 17.23 -0.37 -1.38
N GLU A 327 17.76 -0.77 -0.23
CA GLU A 327 18.89 -0.15 0.46
C GLU A 327 20.17 -0.15 -0.40
N GLU A 328 20.31 -1.09 -1.30
CA GLU A 328 21.47 -1.19 -2.21
C GLU A 328 21.46 -0.16 -3.33
N LEU A 329 20.31 0.49 -3.57
CA LEU A 329 20.18 1.67 -4.42
C LEU A 329 20.08 2.97 -3.59
N GLY A 330 20.43 2.96 -2.31
CA GLY A 330 20.36 4.12 -1.41
C GLY A 330 18.98 4.35 -0.77
N GLY A 331 18.07 3.38 -0.86
CA GLY A 331 16.71 3.47 -0.32
C GLY A 331 15.73 4.20 -1.24
N TRP A 332 14.46 4.23 -0.84
CA TRP A 332 13.39 4.80 -1.67
C TRP A 332 13.56 6.27 -2.00
N SER A 333 14.16 7.08 -1.11
CA SER A 333 14.43 8.50 -1.41
C SER A 333 15.37 8.69 -2.59
N GLU A 334 16.40 7.86 -2.72
CA GLU A 334 17.33 7.94 -3.86
C GLU A 334 16.71 7.32 -5.10
N VAL A 335 15.98 6.22 -4.97
CA VAL A 335 15.23 5.60 -6.08
C VAL A 335 14.16 6.55 -6.63
N GLN A 336 13.48 7.33 -5.77
CA GLN A 336 12.52 8.34 -6.23
C GLN A 336 13.19 9.36 -7.14
N LYS A 337 14.34 9.93 -6.74
CA LYS A 337 15.11 10.89 -7.55
C LYS A 337 15.64 10.27 -8.84
N LEU A 338 16.16 9.04 -8.73
CA LEU A 338 16.79 8.35 -9.84
C LEU A 338 15.79 7.95 -10.93
N LEU A 339 14.61 7.47 -10.52
CA LEU A 339 13.65 6.83 -11.43
C LEU A 339 12.35 7.59 -11.62
N PHE A 340 11.82 8.27 -10.59
CA PHE A 340 10.41 8.69 -10.60
C PHE A 340 10.18 10.19 -10.45
N ASP A 341 11.19 10.99 -10.17
CA ASP A 341 11.06 12.46 -10.19
C ASP A 341 10.85 12.95 -11.64
N PRO A 342 10.25 14.13 -11.83
CA PRO A 342 10.08 14.71 -13.16
C PRO A 342 11.39 14.74 -13.96
N GLY A 343 11.39 14.19 -15.17
CA GLY A 343 12.56 14.06 -16.02
C GLY A 343 13.54 12.94 -15.63
N ALA A 344 13.22 12.11 -14.64
CA ALA A 344 14.06 10.99 -14.24
C ALA A 344 14.04 9.83 -15.24
N ALA A 345 14.84 8.78 -14.97
CA ALA A 345 15.10 7.70 -15.92
C ALA A 345 13.85 6.99 -16.45
N TYR A 346 12.81 6.82 -15.61
CA TYR A 346 11.57 6.21 -16.06
C TYR A 346 10.85 7.04 -17.12
N GLU A 347 10.73 8.37 -16.95
CA GLU A 347 10.08 9.23 -17.95
C GLU A 347 10.87 9.26 -19.26
N ARG A 348 12.22 9.33 -19.20
CA ARG A 348 13.07 9.29 -20.40
C ARG A 348 12.95 7.96 -21.14
N ALA A 349 13.00 6.85 -20.40
CA ALA A 349 12.82 5.50 -20.96
C ALA A 349 11.43 5.32 -21.59
N ALA A 350 10.38 5.83 -20.93
CA ALA A 350 9.02 5.79 -21.46
C ALA A 350 8.81 6.69 -22.68
N ALA A 351 9.53 7.80 -22.78
CA ALA A 351 9.52 8.65 -23.98
C ALA A 351 10.18 7.92 -25.15
N ALA A 352 11.38 7.36 -24.95
CA ALA A 352 12.08 6.58 -25.99
C ALA A 352 11.25 5.39 -26.48
N ALA A 353 10.53 4.71 -25.59
CA ALA A 353 9.66 3.58 -25.94
C ALA A 353 8.47 3.93 -26.86
N ARG A 354 8.14 5.20 -27.02
CA ARG A 354 7.05 5.67 -27.91
C ARG A 354 7.53 6.05 -29.30
N GLU A 355 8.85 6.21 -29.47
CA GLU A 355 9.47 6.59 -30.74
C GLU A 355 9.87 5.36 -31.58
N ASP A 356 10.03 4.19 -30.95
CA ASP A 356 10.28 2.88 -31.56
C ASP A 356 8.97 2.12 -31.90
#